data_e15e84ba87b851a4a2e9f5f2479f05c5
#
_entry.id   e15e84ba87b851a4a2e9f5f2479f05c5
#
_cell.length_a   1.000
_cell.length_b   1.000
_cell.length_c   1.000
_cell.angle_alpha   90.00
_cell.angle_beta   90.00
_cell.angle_gamma   90.00
#
_symmetry.space_group_name_H-M   'P 1'
#
loop_
_entity.id
_entity.type
_entity.pdbx_description
1 polymer ?
#
loop_
_entity_poly.entity_id
_entity_poly.type
_entity_poly.pdbx_seq_one_letter_code
_entity_poly.pdbx_strand_id
1 'polypeptide(L)'
;EEEYRQQVDYVRLFLSGKDQQVLHQLIERMENASKTLNFEEAARIRDQIQAVRRVTERQFVSGNSDDLDVIGVAFDAGMACLHVLFIRQGKVLGSRSYFPKVPGGTDMSEVVQTFVGQFYLQGSQMRTLPAEILLDFTLPEKDLLAESLSELAGRKIQIQSKPRGDRARYLKLARTNAATALTTKLSQQSTIHQRLAELAKVLNLAEINRMECFDISHTMGEQTCLLYTSPSPR
;
A
#
# COMPACT_ATOMS: atom_id res chain seq x y z
N GLU A 1 -20.93 -20.39 -15.14
CA GLU A 1 -19.99 -19.33 -15.56
C GLU A 1 -20.42 -17.95 -15.06
N GLU A 2 -21.71 -17.63 -15.15
CA GLU A 2 -22.27 -16.32 -14.75
C GLU A 2 -22.18 -16.09 -13.25
N GLU A 3 -22.47 -17.12 -12.45
CA GLU A 3 -22.34 -17.08 -10.98
C GLU A 3 -20.89 -16.87 -10.53
N TYR A 4 -19.92 -17.49 -11.22
CA TYR A 4 -18.52 -17.29 -10.95
C TYR A 4 -18.06 -15.87 -11.27
N ARG A 5 -18.49 -15.28 -12.38
CA ARG A 5 -18.20 -13.88 -12.74
C ARG A 5 -18.73 -12.91 -11.70
N GLN A 6 -19.95 -13.11 -11.22
CA GLN A 6 -20.53 -12.30 -10.13
C GLN A 6 -19.71 -12.39 -8.84
N GLN A 7 -19.23 -13.58 -8.48
CA GLN A 7 -18.37 -13.76 -7.30
C GLN A 7 -17.04 -12.98 -7.47
N VAL A 8 -16.43 -13.02 -8.64
CA VAL A 8 -15.22 -12.26 -8.95
C VAL A 8 -15.47 -10.76 -8.88
N ASP A 9 -16.62 -10.28 -9.38
CA ASP A 9 -16.98 -8.86 -9.30
C ASP A 9 -17.21 -8.40 -7.86
N TYR A 10 -17.83 -9.21 -7.00
CA TYR A 10 -17.95 -8.92 -5.58
C TYR A 10 -16.59 -8.79 -4.89
N VAL A 11 -15.67 -9.71 -5.17
CA VAL A 11 -14.30 -9.67 -4.64
C VAL A 11 -13.58 -8.40 -5.13
N ARG A 12 -13.73 -8.07 -6.40
CA ARG A 12 -13.12 -6.86 -7.00
C ARG A 12 -13.67 -5.57 -6.36
N LEU A 13 -14.99 -5.48 -6.18
CA LEU A 13 -15.64 -4.35 -5.50
C LEU A 13 -15.16 -4.23 -4.05
N PHE A 14 -15.12 -5.36 -3.33
CA PHE A 14 -14.66 -5.38 -1.94
C PHE A 14 -13.20 -4.94 -1.80
N LEU A 15 -12.30 -5.47 -2.64
CA LEU A 15 -10.88 -5.08 -2.65
C LEU A 15 -10.66 -3.62 -3.09
N SER A 16 -11.62 -3.04 -3.82
CA SER A 16 -11.61 -1.62 -4.18
C SER A 16 -12.20 -0.71 -3.09
N GLY A 17 -12.58 -1.24 -1.92
CA GLY A 17 -13.19 -0.49 -0.82
C GLY A 17 -14.67 -0.12 -1.04
N LYS A 18 -15.32 -0.68 -2.08
CA LYS A 18 -16.74 -0.44 -2.41
C LYS A 18 -17.68 -1.46 -1.75
N ASP A 19 -17.39 -1.81 -0.51
CA ASP A 19 -18.13 -2.81 0.25
C ASP A 19 -19.61 -2.45 0.46
N GLN A 20 -19.97 -1.16 0.49
CA GLN A 20 -21.37 -0.72 0.51
C GLN A 20 -22.13 -1.12 -0.77
N GLN A 21 -21.48 -1.08 -1.92
CA GLN A 21 -22.08 -1.54 -3.18
C GLN A 21 -22.26 -3.07 -3.18
N VAL A 22 -21.28 -3.81 -2.65
CA VAL A 22 -21.39 -5.27 -2.48
C VAL A 22 -22.56 -5.61 -1.55
N LEU A 23 -22.68 -4.92 -0.41
CA LEU A 23 -23.77 -5.13 0.52
C LEU A 23 -25.14 -4.83 -0.11
N HIS A 24 -25.24 -3.74 -0.88
CA HIS A 24 -26.48 -3.38 -1.56
C HIS A 24 -26.92 -4.45 -2.57
N GLN A 25 -26.01 -4.91 -3.42
CA GLN A 25 -26.27 -5.97 -4.40
C GLN A 25 -26.65 -7.30 -3.72
N LEU A 26 -25.98 -7.67 -2.62
CA LEU A 26 -26.34 -8.86 -1.86
C LEU A 26 -27.72 -8.75 -1.21
N ILE A 27 -28.11 -7.57 -0.69
CA ILE A 27 -29.44 -7.33 -0.11
C ILE A 27 -30.51 -7.47 -1.18
N GLU A 28 -30.35 -6.83 -2.34
CA GLU A 28 -31.32 -6.95 -3.45
C GLU A 28 -31.50 -8.41 -3.90
N ARG A 29 -30.39 -9.15 -4.01
CA ARG A 29 -30.40 -10.56 -4.38
C ARG A 29 -31.11 -11.42 -3.32
N MET A 30 -30.87 -11.15 -2.03
CA MET A 30 -31.53 -11.84 -0.93
C MET A 30 -33.04 -11.60 -0.96
N GLU A 31 -33.47 -10.34 -1.18
CA GLU A 31 -34.89 -9.99 -1.28
C GLU A 31 -35.56 -10.66 -2.48
N ASN A 32 -34.90 -10.72 -3.62
CA ASN A 32 -35.42 -11.38 -4.80
C ASN A 32 -35.56 -12.90 -4.59
N ALA A 33 -34.57 -13.54 -3.96
CA ALA A 33 -34.65 -14.96 -3.58
C ALA A 33 -35.83 -15.21 -2.63
N SER A 34 -36.07 -14.31 -1.68
CA SER A 34 -37.21 -14.39 -0.75
C SER A 34 -38.54 -14.22 -1.48
N LYS A 35 -38.65 -13.26 -2.41
CA LYS A 35 -39.87 -13.05 -3.22
C LYS A 35 -40.21 -14.25 -4.09
N THR A 36 -39.22 -15.00 -4.57
CA THR A 36 -39.38 -16.21 -5.35
C THR A 36 -39.52 -17.47 -4.49
N LEU A 37 -39.68 -17.30 -3.16
CA LEU A 37 -39.81 -18.36 -2.16
C LEU A 37 -38.60 -19.32 -2.09
N ASN A 38 -37.45 -18.90 -2.61
CA ASN A 38 -36.19 -19.63 -2.49
C ASN A 38 -35.49 -19.30 -1.19
N PHE A 39 -36.01 -19.84 -0.08
CA PHE A 39 -35.57 -19.49 1.27
C PHE A 39 -34.17 -20.00 1.60
N GLU A 40 -33.72 -21.09 1.00
CA GLU A 40 -32.36 -21.62 1.21
C GLU A 40 -31.30 -20.66 0.63
N GLU A 41 -31.52 -20.18 -0.59
CA GLU A 41 -30.65 -19.19 -1.21
C GLU A 41 -30.69 -17.86 -0.45
N ALA A 42 -31.86 -17.41 -0.03
CA ALA A 42 -32.00 -16.20 0.78
C ALA A 42 -31.23 -16.31 2.11
N ALA A 43 -31.28 -17.48 2.78
CA ALA A 43 -30.53 -17.71 4.00
C ALA A 43 -29.02 -17.71 3.76
N ARG A 44 -28.55 -18.35 2.67
CA ARG A 44 -27.14 -18.37 2.30
C ARG A 44 -26.62 -16.93 2.05
N ILE A 45 -27.37 -16.13 1.33
CA ILE A 45 -27.00 -14.72 1.04
C ILE A 45 -27.02 -13.87 2.32
N ARG A 46 -28.00 -14.07 3.21
CA ARG A 46 -28.03 -13.41 4.52
C ARG A 46 -26.76 -13.67 5.32
N ASP A 47 -26.29 -14.93 5.33
CA ASP A 47 -25.07 -15.31 6.05
C ASP A 47 -23.82 -14.69 5.43
N GLN A 48 -23.78 -14.55 4.09
CA GLN A 48 -22.75 -13.78 3.39
C GLN A 48 -22.77 -12.29 3.78
N ILE A 49 -23.94 -11.66 3.84
CA ILE A 49 -24.10 -10.27 4.29
C ILE A 49 -23.56 -10.10 5.71
N GLN A 50 -23.87 -11.03 6.61
CA GLN A 50 -23.34 -10.99 7.98
C GLN A 50 -21.83 -11.12 8.03
N ALA A 51 -21.24 -12.01 7.22
CA ALA A 51 -19.79 -12.18 7.12
C ALA A 51 -19.10 -10.91 6.62
N VAL A 52 -19.63 -10.30 5.54
CA VAL A 52 -19.11 -9.03 5.01
C VAL A 52 -19.22 -7.92 6.05
N ARG A 53 -20.37 -7.75 6.72
CA ARG A 53 -20.55 -6.77 7.79
C ARG A 53 -19.56 -6.95 8.93
N ARG A 54 -19.33 -8.19 9.39
CA ARG A 54 -18.40 -8.50 10.48
C ARG A 54 -16.95 -8.11 10.15
N VAL A 55 -16.53 -8.31 8.92
CA VAL A 55 -15.20 -7.88 8.46
C VAL A 55 -15.12 -6.37 8.35
N THR A 56 -16.20 -5.75 7.87
CA THR A 56 -16.33 -4.31 7.66
C THR A 56 -16.39 -3.53 8.98
N GLU A 57 -17.14 -4.01 9.98
CA GLU A 57 -17.29 -3.36 11.31
C GLU A 57 -15.97 -3.24 12.08
N ARG A 58 -15.03 -4.15 11.88
CA ARG A 58 -13.72 -4.10 12.54
C ARG A 58 -12.78 -3.01 11.99
N GLN A 59 -13.14 -2.40 10.87
CA GLN A 59 -12.33 -1.36 10.21
C GLN A 59 -12.88 0.06 10.38
N PHE A 60 -13.97 0.25 11.13
CA PHE A 60 -14.58 1.56 11.31
C PHE A 60 -13.71 2.49 12.16
N VAL A 61 -13.00 3.40 11.51
CA VAL A 61 -12.65 4.69 12.11
C VAL A 61 -13.66 5.69 11.55
N SER A 62 -14.56 6.14 12.41
CA SER A 62 -15.64 7.09 12.13
C SER A 62 -15.08 8.37 11.51
N GLY A 63 -15.49 8.70 10.31
CA GLY A 63 -15.13 9.94 9.65
C GLY A 63 -15.57 9.95 8.18
N ASN A 64 -15.87 11.13 7.65
CA ASN A 64 -16.34 11.42 6.30
C ASN A 64 -15.86 10.43 5.22
N SER A 65 -16.78 10.06 4.34
CA SER A 65 -16.63 9.02 3.31
C SER A 65 -15.65 9.37 2.16
N ASP A 66 -14.60 10.11 2.44
CA ASP A 66 -13.69 10.61 1.40
C ASP A 66 -12.57 9.59 1.11
N ASP A 67 -12.25 9.48 -0.18
CA ASP A 67 -11.07 8.75 -0.64
C ASP A 67 -9.84 9.61 -0.41
N LEU A 68 -8.96 9.19 0.48
CA LEU A 68 -7.75 9.92 0.80
C LEU A 68 -6.53 9.00 0.93
N ASP A 69 -5.37 9.51 0.56
CA ASP A 69 -4.09 8.89 0.81
C ASP A 69 -3.31 9.72 1.84
N VAL A 70 -2.72 9.06 2.82
CA VAL A 70 -2.00 9.72 3.91
C VAL A 70 -0.54 9.30 3.87
N ILE A 71 0.36 10.26 3.74
CA ILE A 71 1.80 10.02 3.63
C ILE A 71 2.51 10.51 4.87
N GLY A 72 2.94 9.57 5.70
CA GLY A 72 3.82 9.84 6.83
C GLY A 72 5.28 9.67 6.44
N VAL A 73 6.14 10.52 6.99
CA VAL A 73 7.57 10.54 6.68
C VAL A 73 8.40 10.32 7.95
N ALA A 74 9.44 9.51 7.83
CA ALA A 74 10.48 9.37 8.84
C ALA A 74 11.86 9.46 8.17
N PHE A 75 12.83 10.03 8.88
CA PHE A 75 14.19 10.14 8.40
C PHE A 75 15.15 9.85 9.55
N ASP A 76 16.12 8.98 9.32
CA ASP A 76 17.17 8.64 10.26
C ASP A 76 18.36 8.04 9.52
N ALA A 77 19.56 8.30 10.04
CA ALA A 77 20.84 7.78 9.54
C ALA A 77 21.02 7.89 8.01
N GLY A 78 20.57 9.02 7.40
CA GLY A 78 20.67 9.25 5.95
C GLY A 78 19.67 8.50 5.09
N MET A 79 18.69 7.81 5.70
CA MET A 79 17.65 7.07 5.02
C MET A 79 16.28 7.68 5.31
N ALA A 80 15.45 7.81 4.28
CA ALA A 80 14.06 8.22 4.40
C ALA A 80 13.11 7.03 4.25
N CYS A 81 12.01 7.07 4.98
CA CYS A 81 10.86 6.19 4.78
C CYS A 81 9.61 7.03 4.58
N LEU A 82 8.91 6.82 3.47
CA LEU A 82 7.59 7.35 3.22
C LEU A 82 6.57 6.23 3.32
N HIS A 83 5.66 6.33 4.28
CA HIS A 83 4.62 5.35 4.51
C HIS A 83 3.28 5.88 4.04
N VAL A 84 2.70 5.24 3.04
CA VAL A 84 1.41 5.62 2.44
C VAL A 84 0.31 4.75 3.00
N LEU A 85 -0.71 5.36 3.61
CA LEU A 85 -1.97 4.72 3.99
C LEU A 85 -3.01 5.02 2.92
N PHE A 86 -3.66 3.99 2.41
CA PHE A 86 -4.74 4.11 1.44
C PHE A 86 -6.08 4.02 2.16
N ILE A 87 -6.84 5.11 2.15
CA ILE A 87 -8.16 5.18 2.77
C ILE A 87 -9.19 5.39 1.67
N ARG A 88 -10.21 4.54 1.63
CA ARG A 88 -11.32 4.60 0.68
C ARG A 88 -12.63 4.44 1.45
N GLN A 89 -13.55 5.35 1.20
CA GLN A 89 -14.83 5.39 1.90
C GLN A 89 -14.69 5.37 3.44
N GLY A 90 -13.69 6.11 3.95
CA GLY A 90 -13.39 6.17 5.39
C GLY A 90 -12.72 4.93 6.00
N LYS A 91 -12.32 3.94 5.19
CA LYS A 91 -11.66 2.71 5.65
C LYS A 91 -10.23 2.61 5.17
N VAL A 92 -9.35 2.15 6.04
CA VAL A 92 -7.97 1.85 5.66
C VAL A 92 -7.95 0.54 4.85
N LEU A 93 -7.73 0.63 3.55
CA LEU A 93 -7.61 -0.53 2.67
C LEU A 93 -6.26 -1.23 2.81
N GLY A 94 -5.24 -0.49 3.14
CA GLY A 94 -3.89 -1.00 3.28
C GLY A 94 -2.85 0.11 3.40
N SER A 95 -1.59 -0.30 3.47
CA SER A 95 -0.48 0.63 3.54
C SER A 95 0.77 0.06 2.88
N ARG A 96 1.69 0.96 2.50
CA ARG A 96 2.97 0.57 1.94
C ARG A 96 4.08 1.54 2.32
N SER A 97 5.26 1.00 2.65
CA SER A 97 6.47 1.77 2.94
C SER A 97 7.37 1.83 1.72
N TYR A 98 7.92 3.01 1.47
CA TYR A 98 8.87 3.29 0.40
C TYR A 98 10.14 3.90 1.00
N PHE A 99 11.28 3.52 0.46
CA PHE A 99 12.59 3.95 0.93
C PHE A 99 13.37 4.59 -0.23
N PRO A 100 13.06 5.87 -0.55
CA PRO A 100 13.78 6.57 -1.62
C PRO A 100 15.24 6.79 -1.23
N LYS A 101 16.11 6.81 -2.23
CA LYS A 101 17.49 7.25 -2.03
C LYS A 101 17.50 8.76 -1.83
N VAL A 102 18.09 9.21 -0.73
CA VAL A 102 18.22 10.64 -0.42
C VAL A 102 19.67 11.03 -0.71
N PRO A 103 19.92 11.87 -1.72
CA PRO A 103 21.24 12.43 -1.94
C PRO A 103 21.64 13.32 -0.76
N GLY A 104 22.94 13.31 -0.40
CA GLY A 104 23.42 14.14 0.70
C GLY A 104 23.15 15.63 0.46
N GLY A 105 22.61 16.31 1.47
CA GLY A 105 22.30 17.75 1.39
C GLY A 105 20.95 18.11 0.76
N THR A 106 20.12 17.13 0.36
CA THR A 106 18.77 17.38 -0.19
C THR A 106 17.78 17.67 0.94
N ASP A 107 16.96 18.71 0.79
CA ASP A 107 15.88 18.99 1.73
C ASP A 107 14.79 17.91 1.67
N MET A 108 14.27 17.54 2.83
CA MET A 108 13.22 16.52 2.91
C MET A 108 11.93 16.93 2.20
N SER A 109 11.63 18.21 2.10
CA SER A 109 10.47 18.70 1.33
C SER A 109 10.59 18.37 -0.16
N GLU A 110 11.79 18.50 -0.73
CA GLU A 110 12.08 18.14 -2.11
C GLU A 110 11.99 16.63 -2.34
N VAL A 111 12.49 15.82 -1.40
CA VAL A 111 12.39 14.35 -1.46
C VAL A 111 10.92 13.92 -1.47
N VAL A 112 10.10 14.50 -0.58
CA VAL A 112 8.67 14.21 -0.50
C VAL A 112 7.95 14.67 -1.76
N GLN A 113 8.25 15.88 -2.27
CA GLN A 113 7.66 16.38 -3.51
C GLN A 113 7.99 15.50 -4.71
N THR A 114 9.26 15.12 -4.87
CA THR A 114 9.70 14.22 -5.94
C THR A 114 9.01 12.87 -5.84
N PHE A 115 8.91 12.32 -4.63
CA PHE A 115 8.21 11.05 -4.40
C PHE A 115 6.73 11.16 -4.80
N VAL A 116 6.02 12.18 -4.34
CA VAL A 116 4.58 12.38 -4.64
C VAL A 116 4.37 12.52 -6.14
N GLY A 117 5.22 13.32 -6.82
CA GLY A 117 5.18 13.47 -8.28
C GLY A 117 5.37 12.12 -8.98
N GLN A 118 6.42 11.38 -8.68
CA GLN A 118 6.69 10.07 -9.29
C GLN A 118 5.60 9.05 -8.97
N PHE A 119 5.14 9.02 -7.73
CA PHE A 119 4.17 8.04 -7.26
C PHE A 119 2.80 8.19 -7.94
N TYR A 120 2.33 9.41 -8.12
CA TYR A 120 1.00 9.66 -8.68
C TYR A 120 1.01 9.96 -10.17
N LEU A 121 2.01 10.67 -10.71
CA LEU A 121 2.04 11.02 -12.13
C LEU A 121 2.52 9.85 -13.00
N GLN A 122 3.55 9.12 -12.57
CA GLN A 122 4.07 7.97 -13.33
C GLN A 122 3.31 6.67 -13.08
N GLY A 123 2.72 6.51 -11.89
CA GLY A 123 1.94 5.32 -11.49
C GLY A 123 0.46 5.36 -11.83
N SER A 124 -0.04 6.42 -12.45
CA SER A 124 -1.47 6.70 -12.61
C SER A 124 -2.26 5.72 -13.49
N GLN A 125 -1.61 5.05 -14.42
CA GLN A 125 -2.28 4.11 -15.34
C GLN A 125 -2.89 2.88 -14.64
N MET A 126 -2.47 2.58 -13.41
CA MET A 126 -2.95 1.41 -12.66
C MET A 126 -3.64 1.77 -11.32
N ARG A 127 -3.72 3.05 -10.93
CA ARG A 127 -4.22 3.43 -9.60
C ARG A 127 -5.33 4.46 -9.68
N THR A 128 -6.36 4.23 -8.88
CA THR A 128 -7.40 5.26 -8.67
C THR A 128 -6.81 6.39 -7.81
N LEU A 129 -6.71 7.58 -8.37
CA LEU A 129 -6.24 8.76 -7.65
C LEU A 129 -7.21 9.12 -6.50
N PRO A 130 -6.72 9.46 -5.29
CA PRO A 130 -7.57 9.88 -4.18
C PRO A 130 -8.16 11.27 -4.42
N ALA A 131 -9.22 11.63 -3.68
CA ALA A 131 -9.75 12.99 -3.70
C ALA A 131 -8.84 13.96 -2.92
N GLU A 132 -8.14 13.44 -1.92
CA GLU A 132 -7.30 14.21 -1.02
C GLU A 132 -6.01 13.45 -0.70
N ILE A 133 -4.89 14.18 -0.65
CA ILE A 133 -3.59 13.68 -0.22
C ILE A 133 -3.19 14.44 1.04
N LEU A 134 -2.99 13.73 2.15
CA LEU A 134 -2.53 14.30 3.40
C LEU A 134 -1.02 14.09 3.57
N LEU A 135 -0.31 15.15 3.88
CA LEU A 135 1.13 15.17 4.05
C LEU A 135 1.53 15.76 5.40
N ASP A 136 2.67 15.32 5.89
CA ASP A 136 3.31 15.91 7.08
C ASP A 136 4.19 17.13 6.75
N PHE A 137 4.50 17.30 5.47
CA PHE A 137 5.36 18.34 4.93
C PHE A 137 4.60 19.34 4.07
N THR A 138 5.03 20.59 4.10
CA THR A 138 4.60 21.59 3.13
C THR A 138 5.47 21.45 1.89
N LEU A 139 4.85 21.14 0.74
CA LEU A 139 5.56 21.02 -0.53
C LEU A 139 5.80 22.43 -1.12
N PRO A 140 7.00 22.70 -1.69
CA PRO A 140 7.29 23.98 -2.34
C PRO A 140 6.31 24.30 -3.49
N GLU A 141 6.00 23.33 -4.34
CA GLU A 141 5.13 23.47 -5.52
C GLU A 141 3.80 22.73 -5.35
N LYS A 142 3.23 22.79 -4.15
CA LYS A 142 1.99 22.07 -3.78
C LYS A 142 0.84 22.33 -4.76
N ASP A 143 0.64 23.59 -5.13
CA ASP A 143 -0.51 23.99 -5.95
C ASP A 143 -0.36 23.52 -7.40
N LEU A 144 0.82 23.61 -7.97
CA LEU A 144 1.14 23.08 -9.30
C LEU A 144 0.94 21.56 -9.36
N LEU A 145 1.40 20.85 -8.33
CA LEU A 145 1.23 19.40 -8.26
C LEU A 145 -0.25 19.01 -8.11
N ALA A 146 -1.02 19.75 -7.30
CA ALA A 146 -2.46 19.53 -7.13
C ALA A 146 -3.23 19.79 -8.44
N GLU A 147 -2.85 20.80 -9.21
CA GLU A 147 -3.41 21.10 -10.52
C GLU A 147 -3.14 19.98 -11.53
N SER A 148 -1.87 19.57 -11.68
CA SER A 148 -1.47 18.47 -12.56
C SER A 148 -2.19 17.15 -12.23
N LEU A 149 -2.33 16.83 -10.94
CA LEU A 149 -3.06 15.65 -10.51
C LEU A 149 -4.58 15.76 -10.77
N SER A 150 -5.14 16.97 -10.65
CA SER A 150 -6.55 17.23 -10.93
C SER A 150 -6.89 17.09 -12.40
N GLU A 151 -6.02 17.59 -13.30
CA GLU A 151 -6.14 17.38 -14.73
C GLU A 151 -6.10 15.90 -15.10
N LEU A 152 -5.13 15.16 -14.54
CA LEU A 152 -4.98 13.73 -14.78
C LEU A 152 -6.19 12.93 -14.30
N ALA A 153 -6.80 13.34 -13.17
CA ALA A 153 -7.95 12.67 -12.58
C ALA A 153 -9.29 13.07 -13.20
N GLY A 154 -9.34 14.15 -13.98
CA GLY A 154 -10.58 14.76 -14.47
C GLY A 154 -11.48 15.32 -13.35
N ARG A 155 -10.92 15.51 -12.14
CA ARG A 155 -11.62 16.05 -10.95
C ARG A 155 -10.63 16.72 -10.01
N LYS A 156 -11.13 17.61 -9.17
CA LYS A 156 -10.30 18.32 -8.20
C LYS A 156 -9.67 17.37 -7.19
N ILE A 157 -8.32 17.42 -7.08
CA ILE A 157 -7.54 16.75 -6.04
C ILE A 157 -6.96 17.81 -5.11
N GLN A 158 -7.05 17.56 -3.80
CA GLN A 158 -6.51 18.46 -2.80
C GLN A 158 -5.26 17.85 -2.14
N ILE A 159 -4.22 18.65 -1.97
CA ILE A 159 -3.04 18.30 -1.18
C ILE A 159 -3.10 19.13 0.10
N GLN A 160 -3.22 18.48 1.25
CA GLN A 160 -3.32 19.16 2.53
C GLN A 160 -2.13 18.82 3.44
N SER A 161 -1.48 19.87 3.94
CA SER A 161 -0.43 19.77 4.96
C SER A 161 -1.01 20.17 6.32
N LYS A 162 -0.59 19.46 7.39
CA LYS A 162 -1.01 19.75 8.77
C LYS A 162 -2.53 19.70 8.99
N PRO A 163 -3.17 18.55 8.69
CA PRO A 163 -4.60 18.39 8.89
C PRO A 163 -4.98 18.43 10.38
N ARG A 164 -6.28 18.64 10.65
CA ARG A 164 -6.86 18.66 12.01
C ARG A 164 -7.88 17.50 12.17
N GLY A 165 -8.25 17.23 13.43
CA GLY A 165 -9.27 16.19 13.74
C GLY A 165 -8.84 14.77 13.38
N ASP A 166 -9.74 14.00 12.81
CA ASP A 166 -9.50 12.59 12.46
C ASP A 166 -8.40 12.43 11.40
N ARG A 167 -8.29 13.38 10.46
CA ARG A 167 -7.21 13.43 9.47
C ARG A 167 -5.82 13.52 10.12
N ALA A 168 -5.70 14.27 11.23
CA ALA A 168 -4.45 14.33 11.99
C ALA A 168 -4.10 12.99 12.67
N ARG A 169 -5.12 12.19 13.07
CA ARG A 169 -4.91 10.84 13.61
C ARG A 169 -4.34 9.89 12.57
N TYR A 170 -4.86 9.93 11.34
CA TYR A 170 -4.31 9.14 10.24
C TYR A 170 -2.86 9.53 9.93
N LEU A 171 -2.56 10.84 9.94
CA LEU A 171 -1.20 11.31 9.71
C LEU A 171 -0.25 10.85 10.81
N LYS A 172 -0.68 10.91 12.08
CA LYS A 172 0.09 10.37 13.21
C LYS A 172 0.36 8.87 13.05
N LEU A 173 -0.66 8.10 12.63
CA LEU A 173 -0.52 6.66 12.38
C LEU A 173 0.49 6.40 11.25
N ALA A 174 0.39 7.12 10.13
CA ALA A 174 1.32 7.00 9.01
C ALA A 174 2.76 7.32 9.42
N ARG A 175 2.98 8.37 10.23
CA ARG A 175 4.30 8.72 10.79
C ARG A 175 4.86 7.62 11.68
N THR A 176 4.06 7.11 12.60
CA THR A 176 4.48 6.03 13.50
C THR A 176 4.88 4.79 12.69
N ASN A 177 4.10 4.43 11.68
CA ASN A 177 4.41 3.32 10.80
C ASN A 177 5.67 3.57 9.96
N ALA A 178 5.88 4.80 9.47
CA ALA A 178 7.11 5.18 8.77
C ALA A 178 8.34 5.02 9.67
N ALA A 179 8.28 5.51 10.91
CA ALA A 179 9.36 5.39 11.87
C ALA A 179 9.68 3.93 12.21
N THR A 180 8.65 3.12 12.48
CA THR A 180 8.82 1.68 12.74
C THR A 180 9.44 0.95 11.56
N ALA A 181 8.95 1.21 10.33
CA ALA A 181 9.48 0.60 9.12
C ALA A 181 10.95 1.00 8.88
N LEU A 182 11.30 2.27 9.13
CA LEU A 182 12.66 2.77 9.01
C LEU A 182 13.60 2.09 10.01
N THR A 183 13.23 2.03 11.28
CA THR A 183 14.01 1.36 12.34
C THR A 183 14.24 -0.11 11.98
N THR A 184 13.20 -0.81 11.51
CA THR A 184 13.33 -2.20 11.06
C THR A 184 14.31 -2.33 9.89
N LYS A 185 14.23 -1.43 8.91
CA LYS A 185 15.12 -1.43 7.74
C LYS A 185 16.58 -1.19 8.11
N LEU A 186 16.84 -0.20 8.99
CA LEU A 186 18.18 0.11 9.50
C LEU A 186 18.77 -1.06 10.30
N SER A 187 17.98 -1.68 11.17
CA SER A 187 18.40 -2.86 11.93
C SER A 187 18.74 -4.05 11.02
N GLN A 188 17.94 -4.30 9.99
CA GLN A 188 18.21 -5.34 8.99
C GLN A 188 19.54 -5.08 8.26
N GLN A 189 19.77 -3.83 7.82
CA GLN A 189 21.03 -3.47 7.16
C GLN A 189 22.24 -3.66 8.07
N SER A 190 22.17 -3.20 9.32
CA SER A 190 23.23 -3.40 10.30
C SER A 190 23.54 -4.89 10.50
N THR A 191 22.50 -5.72 10.64
CA THR A 191 22.65 -7.18 10.80
C THR A 191 23.32 -7.81 9.57
N ILE A 192 22.94 -7.39 8.35
CA ILE A 192 23.53 -7.89 7.11
C ILE A 192 25.02 -7.52 7.04
N HIS A 193 25.38 -6.27 7.34
CA HIS A 193 26.78 -5.85 7.36
C HIS A 193 27.62 -6.63 8.37
N GLN A 194 27.09 -6.87 9.56
CA GLN A 194 27.78 -7.70 10.57
C GLN A 194 28.00 -9.13 10.08
N ARG A 195 26.98 -9.76 9.51
CA ARG A 195 27.07 -11.13 8.96
C ARG A 195 28.08 -11.23 7.81
N LEU A 196 28.10 -10.23 6.92
CA LEU A 196 29.08 -10.19 5.82
C LEU A 196 30.49 -9.98 6.34
N ALA A 197 30.70 -9.15 7.36
CA ALA A 197 32.00 -8.96 8.00
C ALA A 197 32.48 -10.23 8.72
N GLU A 198 31.60 -10.96 9.37
CA GLU A 198 31.94 -12.26 9.99
C GLU A 198 32.28 -13.31 8.92
N LEU A 199 31.48 -13.37 7.84
CA LEU A 199 31.77 -14.28 6.73
C LEU A 199 33.12 -13.97 6.06
N ALA A 200 33.45 -12.68 5.85
CA ALA A 200 34.75 -12.27 5.32
C ALA A 200 35.89 -12.76 6.20
N LYS A 201 35.78 -12.68 7.53
CA LYS A 201 36.77 -13.21 8.48
C LYS A 201 36.90 -14.72 8.35
N VAL A 202 35.81 -15.47 8.29
CA VAL A 202 35.84 -16.94 8.15
C VAL A 202 36.48 -17.36 6.84
N LEU A 203 36.20 -16.63 5.75
CA LEU A 203 36.78 -16.90 4.42
C LEU A 203 38.16 -16.30 4.22
N ASN A 204 38.73 -15.62 5.22
CA ASN A 204 40.00 -14.90 5.16
C ASN A 204 40.08 -13.91 3.98
N LEU A 205 38.98 -13.20 3.72
CA LEU A 205 38.86 -12.14 2.72
C LEU A 205 38.94 -10.77 3.39
N ALA A 206 39.53 -9.79 2.70
CA ALA A 206 39.56 -8.41 3.20
C ALA A 206 38.16 -7.78 3.23
N GLU A 207 37.35 -8.05 2.22
CA GLU A 207 35.99 -7.51 2.05
C GLU A 207 35.19 -8.43 1.13
N ILE A 208 33.85 -8.48 1.34
CA ILE A 208 32.89 -9.15 0.43
C ILE A 208 32.05 -8.09 -0.25
N ASN A 209 32.36 -7.81 -1.52
CA ASN A 209 31.66 -6.81 -2.32
C ASN A 209 30.46 -7.38 -3.07
N ARG A 210 30.48 -8.68 -3.39
CA ARG A 210 29.42 -9.35 -4.13
C ARG A 210 29.33 -10.82 -3.75
N MET A 211 28.13 -11.30 -3.59
CA MET A 211 27.81 -12.70 -3.35
C MET A 211 26.64 -13.10 -4.24
N GLU A 212 26.79 -14.23 -4.92
CA GLU A 212 25.77 -14.75 -5.83
C GLU A 212 25.40 -16.18 -5.43
N CYS A 213 24.13 -16.51 -5.54
CA CYS A 213 23.63 -17.84 -5.30
C CYS A 213 22.98 -18.38 -6.56
N PHE A 214 23.37 -19.58 -6.96
CA PHE A 214 22.81 -20.29 -8.11
C PHE A 214 22.10 -21.53 -7.61
N ASP A 215 20.83 -21.68 -7.95
CA ASP A 215 20.07 -22.90 -7.72
C ASP A 215 20.07 -23.74 -8.99
N ILE A 216 20.53 -24.99 -8.88
CA ILE A 216 20.58 -25.93 -9.98
C ILE A 216 19.47 -26.95 -9.76
N SER A 217 18.39 -26.82 -10.53
CA SER A 217 17.24 -27.72 -10.48
C SER A 217 17.32 -28.77 -11.59
N HIS A 218 16.96 -30.01 -11.27
CA HIS A 218 16.86 -31.12 -12.21
C HIS A 218 15.41 -31.63 -12.24
N THR A 219 14.87 -31.82 -13.44
CA THR A 219 13.60 -32.54 -13.58
C THR A 219 13.91 -33.99 -13.92
N MET A 220 13.74 -34.90 -12.96
CA MET A 220 14.01 -36.34 -13.07
C MET A 220 15.40 -36.74 -13.60
N GLY A 221 16.43 -35.94 -13.29
CA GLY A 221 17.81 -36.19 -13.72
C GLY A 221 18.12 -35.76 -15.16
N GLU A 222 17.15 -35.23 -15.88
CA GLU A 222 17.32 -34.70 -17.23
C GLU A 222 16.96 -33.20 -17.25
N GLN A 223 17.54 -32.44 -18.17
CA GLN A 223 17.33 -31.01 -18.37
C GLN A 223 17.66 -30.16 -17.13
N THR A 224 18.94 -29.99 -16.89
CA THR A 224 19.45 -29.08 -15.86
C THR A 224 19.04 -27.65 -16.16
N CYS A 225 18.34 -27.01 -15.20
CA CYS A 225 17.96 -25.60 -15.26
C CYS A 225 18.73 -24.83 -14.19
N LEU A 226 19.44 -23.78 -14.58
CA LEU A 226 20.11 -22.87 -13.67
C LEU A 226 19.20 -21.69 -13.38
N LEU A 227 18.74 -21.55 -12.13
CA LEU A 227 17.97 -20.39 -11.65
C LEU A 227 18.92 -19.45 -10.88
N TYR A 228 18.99 -18.21 -11.34
CA TYR A 228 19.66 -17.13 -10.61
C TYR A 228 18.74 -16.59 -9.53
N THR A 229 19.02 -16.87 -8.26
CA THR A 229 18.05 -16.67 -7.19
C THR A 229 18.20 -15.39 -6.38
N SER A 230 19.34 -14.71 -6.40
CA SER A 230 19.49 -13.43 -5.68
C SER A 230 20.70 -12.63 -6.11
N PRO A 231 20.54 -11.39 -6.58
CA PRO A 231 21.66 -10.46 -6.60
C PRO A 231 21.98 -10.05 -5.15
N SER A 232 23.26 -10.04 -4.80
CA SER A 232 23.74 -9.42 -3.58
C SER A 232 23.26 -7.96 -3.53
N PRO A 233 22.78 -7.46 -2.39
CA PRO A 233 22.48 -6.05 -2.26
C PRO A 233 23.77 -5.24 -2.52
N ARG A 234 23.67 -4.28 -3.40
CA ARG A 234 24.71 -3.29 -3.66
C ARG A 234 24.70 -2.24 -2.56
#